data_83ee7dce5003bca7b8174c03e7ac3e3e
#
_entry.id   83ee7dce5003bca7b8174c03e7ac3e3e
#
_cell.length_a   1.000
_cell.length_b   1.000
_cell.length_c   1.000
_cell.angle_alpha   90.00
_cell.angle_beta   90.00
_cell.angle_gamma   90.00
#
_symmetry.space_group_name_H-M   'P 1'
#
loop_
_entity.id
_entity.type
_entity.pdbx_description
1 polymer ?
#
loop_
_entity_poly.entity_id
_entity_poly.type
_entity_poly.pdbx_seq_one_letter_code
_entity_poly.pdbx_strand_id
1 'polypeptide(L)'
;MKICLLFITVIYTVIGQQLKFDTTLLPSDATTDSIKHVVNELLDAISTSDSSKAAKLVLKEGHVMRVSQRSGDKKISFRSNRTFIEKTGSRTAEILERMWNPVIIYRGDIAVAWTTYDLHINGKFSHCGAETFNLVRKDNTWLISDWAYTVEPNNCDESPLGPYPNKK
;
A
#
# COMPACT_ATOMS: atom_id res chain seq x y z
N MET A 1 -23.81 -62.43 15.67
CA MET A 1 -22.53 -61.85 15.20
C MET A 1 -22.81 -60.41 14.77
N LYS A 2 -22.58 -59.44 15.67
CA LYS A 2 -22.89 -58.02 15.42
C LYS A 2 -21.61 -57.37 14.86
N ILE A 3 -21.64 -56.93 13.60
CA ILE A 3 -20.58 -56.19 12.95
C ILE A 3 -20.71 -54.72 13.36
N CYS A 4 -19.77 -54.24 14.17
CA CYS A 4 -19.66 -52.85 14.56
C CYS A 4 -18.88 -52.09 13.47
N LEU A 5 -19.59 -51.26 12.66
CA LEU A 5 -18.95 -50.38 11.68
C LEU A 5 -18.38 -49.17 12.43
N LEU A 6 -17.06 -49.09 12.52
CA LEU A 6 -16.35 -47.90 12.97
C LEU A 6 -16.33 -46.86 11.82
N PHE A 7 -17.11 -45.80 11.96
CA PHE A 7 -16.97 -44.61 11.10
C PHE A 7 -15.73 -43.79 11.56
N ILE A 8 -14.66 -43.86 10.80
CA ILE A 8 -13.51 -42.96 10.97
C ILE A 8 -13.86 -41.65 10.26
N THR A 9 -14.26 -40.65 11.01
CA THR A 9 -14.37 -39.28 10.54
C THR A 9 -12.97 -38.68 10.42
N VAL A 10 -12.48 -38.58 9.19
CA VAL A 10 -11.23 -37.83 8.89
C VAL A 10 -11.57 -36.36 8.88
N ILE A 11 -11.20 -35.65 9.93
CA ILE A 11 -11.29 -34.18 10.00
C ILE A 11 -10.12 -33.61 9.21
N TYR A 12 -10.37 -33.12 8.02
CA TYR A 12 -9.41 -32.31 7.28
C TYR A 12 -9.36 -30.92 7.92
N THR A 13 -8.38 -30.68 8.77
CA THR A 13 -7.99 -29.32 9.15
C THR A 13 -7.29 -28.70 7.97
N VAL A 14 -8.00 -27.86 7.22
CA VAL A 14 -7.37 -26.96 6.24
C VAL A 14 -6.65 -25.90 7.05
N ILE A 15 -5.38 -26.15 7.35
CA ILE A 15 -4.47 -25.11 7.85
C ILE A 15 -4.26 -24.17 6.67
N GLY A 16 -4.90 -22.99 6.71
CA GLY A 16 -4.61 -21.90 5.78
C GLY A 16 -3.13 -21.53 5.88
N GLN A 17 -2.30 -22.09 5.01
CA GLN A 17 -0.93 -21.65 4.89
C GLN A 17 -0.96 -20.25 4.28
N GLN A 18 -0.82 -19.22 5.11
CA GLN A 18 -0.41 -17.91 4.62
C GLN A 18 0.98 -18.10 4.00
N LEU A 19 1.06 -17.93 2.69
CA LEU A 19 2.34 -17.84 1.99
C LEU A 19 3.09 -16.63 2.55
N LYS A 20 4.00 -16.88 3.51
CA LYS A 20 4.95 -15.85 3.93
C LYS A 20 5.98 -15.71 2.82
N PHE A 21 5.92 -14.59 2.12
CA PHE A 21 6.92 -14.25 1.13
C PHE A 21 8.22 -13.91 1.87
N ASP A 22 9.28 -14.66 1.62
CA ASP A 22 10.60 -14.35 2.18
C ASP A 22 11.22 -13.20 1.38
N THR A 23 11.05 -12.00 1.89
CA THR A 23 11.56 -10.77 1.25
C THR A 23 13.10 -10.67 1.28
N THR A 24 13.79 -11.52 2.06
CA THR A 24 15.27 -11.55 2.09
C THR A 24 15.87 -12.09 0.80
N LEU A 25 15.08 -12.81 -0.01
CA LEU A 25 15.49 -13.33 -1.31
C LEU A 25 15.34 -12.33 -2.46
N LEU A 26 14.73 -11.16 -2.21
CA LEU A 26 14.59 -10.13 -3.23
C LEU A 26 15.89 -9.30 -3.31
N PRO A 27 16.39 -9.00 -4.50
CA PRO A 27 17.59 -8.19 -4.64
C PRO A 27 17.34 -6.78 -4.06
N SER A 28 18.24 -6.34 -3.18
CA SER A 28 18.34 -4.95 -2.77
C SER A 28 19.51 -4.34 -3.54
N ASP A 29 19.20 -3.45 -4.45
CA ASP A 29 20.18 -2.75 -5.30
C ASP A 29 19.80 -1.27 -5.47
N ALA A 30 20.66 -0.51 -6.13
CA ALA A 30 20.43 0.92 -6.37
C ALA A 30 19.12 1.22 -7.12
N THR A 31 18.62 0.28 -7.91
CA THR A 31 17.33 0.41 -8.63
C THR A 31 16.16 0.27 -7.67
N THR A 32 16.16 -0.75 -6.81
CA THR A 32 15.13 -0.94 -5.78
C THR A 32 15.12 0.22 -4.79
N ASP A 33 16.29 0.76 -4.40
CA ASP A 33 16.38 1.93 -3.54
C ASP A 33 15.79 3.18 -4.21
N SER A 34 16.04 3.36 -5.51
CA SER A 34 15.48 4.46 -6.29
C SER A 34 13.95 4.36 -6.40
N ILE A 35 13.39 3.18 -6.62
CA ILE A 35 11.94 2.94 -6.66
C ILE A 35 11.33 3.22 -5.29
N LYS A 36 11.91 2.68 -4.22
CA LYS A 36 11.48 2.93 -2.84
C LYS A 36 11.50 4.41 -2.50
N HIS A 37 12.52 5.13 -2.95
CA HIS A 37 12.63 6.58 -2.76
C HIS A 37 11.44 7.30 -3.40
N VAL A 38 11.09 7.00 -4.66
CA VAL A 38 9.96 7.63 -5.36
C VAL A 38 8.64 7.40 -4.63
N VAL A 39 8.39 6.18 -4.12
CA VAL A 39 7.19 5.90 -3.33
C VAL A 39 7.17 6.69 -2.03
N ASN A 40 8.29 6.72 -1.28
CA ASN A 40 8.41 7.52 -0.06
C ASN A 40 8.17 9.02 -0.32
N GLU A 41 8.71 9.55 -1.42
CA GLU A 41 8.52 10.95 -1.80
C GLU A 41 7.04 11.26 -2.12
N LEU A 42 6.28 10.28 -2.67
CA LEU A 42 4.84 10.45 -2.86
C LEU A 42 4.10 10.49 -1.52
N LEU A 43 4.42 9.59 -0.57
CA LEU A 43 3.81 9.59 0.77
C LEU A 43 4.13 10.88 1.53
N ASP A 44 5.35 11.41 1.37
CA ASP A 44 5.73 12.72 1.92
C ASP A 44 4.94 13.86 1.27
N ALA A 45 4.77 13.86 -0.06
CA ALA A 45 3.93 14.83 -0.75
C ALA A 45 2.47 14.79 -0.30
N ILE A 46 1.93 13.58 -0.01
CA ILE A 46 0.62 13.40 0.58
C ILE A 46 0.57 14.01 1.98
N SER A 47 1.56 13.71 2.82
CA SER A 47 1.61 14.17 4.22
C SER A 47 1.80 15.68 4.34
N THR A 48 2.57 16.28 3.42
CA THR A 48 2.84 17.74 3.39
C THR A 48 1.84 18.53 2.54
N SER A 49 0.87 17.87 1.90
CA SER A 49 -0.08 18.48 0.95
C SER A 49 0.60 19.19 -0.24
N ASP A 50 1.78 18.69 -0.64
CA ASP A 50 2.57 19.26 -1.74
C ASP A 50 2.15 18.68 -3.09
N SER A 51 1.19 19.34 -3.74
CA SER A 51 0.71 18.96 -5.07
C SER A 51 1.79 19.15 -6.15
N SER A 52 2.71 20.09 -5.97
CA SER A 52 3.79 20.33 -6.93
C SER A 52 4.81 19.20 -6.92
N LYS A 53 5.13 18.67 -5.73
CA LYS A 53 5.96 17.48 -5.56
C LYS A 53 5.24 16.26 -6.13
N ALA A 54 3.98 16.02 -5.77
CA ALA A 54 3.18 14.91 -6.29
C ALA A 54 3.12 14.91 -7.82
N ALA A 55 2.97 16.07 -8.46
CA ALA A 55 2.91 16.21 -9.91
C ALA A 55 4.20 15.81 -10.66
N LYS A 56 5.34 15.79 -9.95
CA LYS A 56 6.63 15.36 -10.50
C LYS A 56 6.88 13.85 -10.35
N LEU A 57 6.13 13.20 -9.48
CA LEU A 57 6.31 11.79 -9.11
C LEU A 57 5.32 10.86 -9.81
N VAL A 58 4.19 11.39 -10.31
CA VAL A 58 3.14 10.57 -10.93
C VAL A 58 2.86 10.97 -12.38
N LEU A 59 2.52 9.99 -13.21
CA LEU A 59 2.01 10.25 -14.57
C LEU A 59 0.56 10.74 -14.46
N LYS A 60 0.26 11.87 -15.07
CA LYS A 60 -1.07 12.51 -15.01
C LYS A 60 -2.17 11.67 -15.68
N GLU A 61 -1.79 10.81 -16.60
CA GLU A 61 -2.67 9.91 -17.38
C GLU A 61 -3.09 8.66 -16.60
N GLY A 62 -2.41 8.36 -15.49
CA GLY A 62 -2.70 7.20 -14.65
C GLY A 62 -3.89 7.39 -13.71
N HIS A 63 -4.12 6.37 -12.89
CA HIS A 63 -5.27 6.30 -12.00
C HIS A 63 -4.90 5.81 -10.60
N VAL A 64 -5.72 6.21 -9.64
CA VAL A 64 -5.72 5.68 -8.28
C VAL A 64 -6.97 4.86 -8.06
N MET A 65 -6.82 3.61 -7.65
CA MET A 65 -7.91 2.75 -7.23
C MET A 65 -7.94 2.65 -5.70
N ARG A 66 -9.13 2.83 -5.13
CA ARG A 66 -9.36 2.69 -3.69
C ARG A 66 -10.38 1.59 -3.45
N VAL A 67 -10.03 0.61 -2.61
CA VAL A 67 -10.93 -0.44 -2.12
C VAL A 67 -11.22 -0.19 -0.65
N SER A 68 -12.44 0.19 -0.30
CA SER A 68 -12.81 0.56 1.08
C SER A 68 -13.78 -0.44 1.69
N GLN A 69 -13.55 -0.78 2.96
CA GLN A 69 -14.42 -1.63 3.78
C GLN A 69 -15.10 -0.86 4.93
N ARG A 70 -15.02 0.47 4.94
CA ARG A 70 -15.52 1.31 6.05
C ARG A 70 -17.02 1.23 6.29
N SER A 71 -17.82 0.93 5.28
CA SER A 71 -19.30 0.88 5.36
C SER A 71 -19.85 -0.53 5.57
N GLY A 72 -19.00 -1.50 5.88
CA GLY A 72 -19.39 -2.92 5.93
C GLY A 72 -19.34 -3.58 4.54
N ASP A 73 -19.85 -2.92 3.51
CA ASP A 73 -19.76 -3.39 2.13
C ASP A 73 -18.46 -2.91 1.46
N LYS A 74 -17.87 -3.79 0.65
CA LYS A 74 -16.69 -3.46 -0.13
C LYS A 74 -17.05 -2.49 -1.25
N LYS A 75 -16.45 -1.29 -1.22
CA LYS A 75 -16.63 -0.26 -2.25
C LYS A 75 -15.35 -0.01 -3.00
N ILE A 76 -15.40 -0.11 -4.33
CA ILE A 76 -14.28 0.23 -5.22
C ILE A 76 -14.57 1.59 -5.86
N SER A 77 -13.57 2.45 -5.88
CA SER A 77 -13.64 3.77 -6.51
C SER A 77 -12.33 4.10 -7.23
N PHE A 78 -12.43 4.90 -8.28
CA PHE A 78 -11.31 5.33 -9.11
C PHE A 78 -11.25 6.84 -9.18
N ARG A 79 -10.05 7.37 -9.33
CA ARG A 79 -9.81 8.77 -9.70
C ARG A 79 -8.57 8.86 -10.58
N SER A 80 -8.51 9.86 -11.46
CA SER A 80 -7.30 10.12 -12.24
C SER A 80 -6.18 10.65 -11.33
N ASN A 81 -4.92 10.44 -11.74
CA ASN A 81 -3.77 11.03 -11.07
C ASN A 81 -3.85 12.57 -11.10
N ARG A 82 -4.41 13.16 -12.14
CA ARG A 82 -4.68 14.61 -12.20
C ARG A 82 -5.56 15.07 -11.04
N THR A 83 -6.70 14.40 -10.83
CA THR A 83 -7.60 14.70 -9.71
C THR A 83 -6.94 14.45 -8.36
N PHE A 84 -6.07 13.42 -8.26
CA PHE A 84 -5.30 13.18 -7.04
C PHE A 84 -4.37 14.35 -6.71
N ILE A 85 -3.59 14.84 -7.68
CA ILE A 85 -2.69 15.98 -7.53
C ILE A 85 -3.45 17.22 -7.05
N GLU A 86 -4.56 17.55 -7.73
CA GLU A 86 -5.40 18.70 -7.38
C GLU A 86 -5.93 18.61 -5.94
N LYS A 87 -6.44 17.43 -5.55
CA LYS A 87 -6.96 17.21 -4.20
C LYS A 87 -5.87 17.18 -3.14
N THR A 88 -4.65 16.79 -3.46
CA THR A 88 -3.52 16.84 -2.53
C THR A 88 -3.25 18.28 -2.13
N GLY A 89 -3.15 19.22 -3.07
CA GLY A 89 -2.86 20.62 -2.77
C GLY A 89 -4.01 21.39 -2.10
N SER A 90 -5.25 20.89 -2.21
CA SER A 90 -6.42 21.54 -1.58
C SER A 90 -6.77 21.00 -0.17
N ARG A 91 -5.98 20.07 0.35
CA ARG A 91 -6.24 19.41 1.62
C ARG A 91 -5.89 20.32 2.80
N THR A 92 -6.79 20.38 3.79
CA THR A 92 -6.58 21.15 5.03
C THR A 92 -6.29 20.24 6.23
N ALA A 93 -6.68 18.97 6.16
CA ALA A 93 -6.40 18.02 7.23
C ALA A 93 -4.90 17.61 7.22
N GLU A 94 -4.31 17.53 8.40
CA GLU A 94 -2.98 16.95 8.56
C GLU A 94 -3.06 15.45 8.30
N ILE A 95 -2.25 14.95 7.37
CA ILE A 95 -2.15 13.54 7.03
C ILE A 95 -0.75 13.06 7.37
N LEU A 96 -0.64 11.87 7.94
CA LEU A 96 0.59 11.11 7.99
C LEU A 96 0.29 9.72 7.44
N GLU A 97 0.89 9.40 6.32
CA GLU A 97 0.86 8.08 5.69
C GLU A 97 2.25 7.45 5.80
N ARG A 98 2.33 6.23 6.30
CA ARG A 98 3.60 5.54 6.54
C ARG A 98 3.53 4.14 5.94
N MET A 99 4.59 3.74 5.26
CA MET A 99 4.73 2.38 4.75
C MET A 99 5.89 1.64 5.42
N TRP A 100 5.84 0.32 5.40
CA TRP A 100 6.94 -0.53 5.89
C TRP A 100 7.05 -1.83 5.09
N ASN A 101 8.27 -2.37 5.07
CA ASN A 101 8.60 -3.64 4.41
C ASN A 101 8.14 -3.72 2.94
N PRO A 102 8.44 -2.73 2.09
CA PRO A 102 8.04 -2.77 0.70
C PRO A 102 8.71 -3.94 -0.03
N VAL A 103 7.91 -4.69 -0.80
CA VAL A 103 8.37 -5.68 -1.76
C VAL A 103 8.43 -5.01 -3.12
N ILE A 104 9.61 -4.96 -3.72
CA ILE A 104 9.84 -4.30 -5.00
C ILE A 104 10.31 -5.33 -6.02
N ILE A 105 9.63 -5.36 -7.15
CA ILE A 105 9.96 -6.21 -8.30
C ILE A 105 10.07 -5.31 -9.51
N TYR A 106 11.16 -5.43 -10.27
CA TYR A 106 11.34 -4.65 -11.48
C TYR A 106 12.01 -5.46 -12.59
N ARG A 107 11.77 -5.04 -13.81
CA ARG A 107 12.51 -5.50 -14.99
C ARG A 107 12.54 -4.41 -16.06
N GLY A 108 13.75 -3.99 -16.44
CA GLY A 108 13.93 -2.90 -17.41
C GLY A 108 13.31 -1.60 -16.88
N ASP A 109 12.31 -1.10 -17.58
CA ASP A 109 11.66 0.18 -17.29
C ASP A 109 10.29 0.06 -16.63
N ILE A 110 9.96 -1.12 -16.08
CA ILE A 110 8.70 -1.38 -15.36
C ILE A 110 9.02 -1.92 -13.96
N ALA A 111 8.30 -1.42 -12.96
CA ALA A 111 8.40 -1.89 -11.58
C ALA A 111 7.03 -1.96 -10.91
N VAL A 112 6.96 -2.80 -9.88
CA VAL A 112 5.86 -2.85 -8.91
C VAL A 112 6.45 -2.75 -7.52
N ALA A 113 5.87 -1.89 -6.69
CA ALA A 113 6.10 -1.87 -5.26
C ALA A 113 4.81 -2.25 -4.54
N TRP A 114 4.86 -3.24 -3.66
CA TRP A 114 3.76 -3.61 -2.77
C TRP A 114 4.20 -3.35 -1.33
N THR A 115 3.32 -2.77 -0.53
CA THR A 115 3.63 -2.46 0.86
C THR A 115 2.39 -2.49 1.73
N THR A 116 2.57 -2.71 3.02
CA THR A 116 1.58 -2.39 4.05
C THR A 116 1.76 -0.94 4.48
N TYR A 117 0.67 -0.32 4.92
CA TYR A 117 0.68 1.07 5.36
C TYR A 117 -0.29 1.35 6.50
N ASP A 118 -0.06 2.44 7.21
CA ASP A 118 -1.04 3.06 8.08
C ASP A 118 -1.22 4.55 7.74
N LEU A 119 -2.41 5.06 8.01
CA LEU A 119 -2.75 6.45 7.78
C LEU A 119 -3.36 7.07 9.01
N HIS A 120 -2.85 8.25 9.36
CA HIS A 120 -3.33 9.08 10.47
C HIS A 120 -3.87 10.41 9.93
N ILE A 121 -4.93 10.89 10.54
CA ILE A 121 -5.57 12.18 10.21
C ILE A 121 -5.64 13.01 11.48
N ASN A 122 -5.05 14.21 11.45
CA ASN A 122 -4.99 15.12 12.60
C ASN A 122 -4.48 14.42 13.87
N GLY A 123 -3.40 13.68 13.75
CA GLY A 123 -2.75 12.94 14.84
C GLY A 123 -3.48 11.68 15.30
N LYS A 124 -4.60 11.30 14.69
CA LYS A 124 -5.39 10.12 15.07
C LYS A 124 -5.30 9.05 14.00
N PHE A 125 -5.12 7.79 14.43
CA PHE A 125 -5.22 6.65 13.51
C PHE A 125 -6.57 6.66 12.78
N SER A 126 -6.52 6.44 11.48
CA SER A 126 -7.68 6.43 10.59
C SER A 126 -7.96 5.06 10.00
N HIS A 127 -6.95 4.41 9.47
CA HIS A 127 -7.01 3.09 8.84
C HIS A 127 -5.62 2.59 8.50
N CYS A 128 -5.55 1.31 8.20
CA CYS A 128 -4.41 0.65 7.57
C CYS A 128 -4.83 0.05 6.24
N GLY A 129 -3.91 -0.66 5.61
CA GLY A 129 -4.17 -1.44 4.43
C GLY A 129 -2.90 -1.90 3.73
N ALA A 130 -3.09 -2.33 2.49
CA ALA A 130 -2.01 -2.61 1.56
C ALA A 130 -2.10 -1.67 0.36
N GLU A 131 -0.93 -1.34 -0.19
CA GLU A 131 -0.80 -0.52 -1.39
C GLU A 131 0.04 -1.25 -2.44
N THR A 132 -0.31 -1.03 -3.70
CA THR A 132 0.50 -1.43 -4.85
C THR A 132 0.74 -0.23 -5.72
N PHE A 133 2.00 0.03 -6.06
CA PHE A 133 2.40 1.08 -6.99
C PHE A 133 2.95 0.43 -8.25
N ASN A 134 2.42 0.80 -9.41
CA ASN A 134 3.03 0.49 -10.69
C ASN A 134 3.89 1.68 -11.12
N LEU A 135 5.14 1.41 -11.47
CA LEU A 135 6.07 2.44 -11.88
C LEU A 135 6.63 2.15 -13.28
N VAL A 136 6.92 3.23 -13.98
CA VAL A 136 7.62 3.20 -15.26
C VAL A 136 8.82 4.12 -15.19
N ARG A 137 9.92 3.76 -15.88
CA ARG A 137 11.09 4.61 -15.99
C ARG A 137 11.04 5.40 -17.30
N LYS A 138 11.11 6.71 -17.18
CA LYS A 138 11.15 7.64 -18.31
C LYS A 138 12.32 8.62 -18.07
N ASP A 139 13.17 8.81 -19.07
CA ASP A 139 14.29 9.73 -19.01
C ASP A 139 15.16 9.54 -17.74
N ASN A 140 15.48 8.28 -17.43
CA ASN A 140 16.20 7.84 -16.23
C ASN A 140 15.50 8.13 -14.88
N THR A 141 14.22 8.53 -14.89
CA THR A 141 13.45 8.82 -13.69
C THR A 141 12.29 7.84 -13.56
N TRP A 142 12.13 7.24 -12.39
CA TRP A 142 10.96 6.44 -12.06
C TRP A 142 9.76 7.34 -11.78
N LEU A 143 8.62 7.01 -12.39
CA LEU A 143 7.35 7.70 -12.21
C LEU A 143 6.27 6.68 -11.88
N ILE A 144 5.40 6.99 -10.92
CA ILE A 144 4.24 6.17 -10.59
C ILE A 144 3.19 6.36 -11.66
N SER A 145 2.88 5.29 -12.41
CA SER A 145 1.82 5.29 -13.42
C SER A 145 0.45 5.16 -12.79
N ASP A 146 0.27 4.15 -11.95
CA ASP A 146 -0.98 3.83 -11.28
C ASP A 146 -0.70 3.29 -9.89
N TRP A 147 -1.68 3.40 -8.99
CA TRP A 147 -1.61 2.64 -7.74
C TRP A 147 -2.99 2.27 -7.22
N ALA A 148 -3.01 1.25 -6.37
CA ALA A 148 -4.20 0.81 -5.69
C ALA A 148 -3.94 0.69 -4.20
N TYR A 149 -4.96 0.96 -3.38
CA TYR A 149 -4.87 0.78 -1.94
C TYR A 149 -6.18 0.29 -1.33
N THR A 150 -6.05 -0.48 -0.26
CA THR A 150 -7.19 -0.87 0.58
C THR A 150 -7.38 0.14 1.71
N VAL A 151 -8.59 0.27 2.23
CA VAL A 151 -8.92 1.06 3.43
C VAL A 151 -9.60 0.14 4.43
N GLU A 152 -8.86 -0.26 5.44
CA GLU A 152 -9.25 -1.21 6.47
C GLU A 152 -9.27 -0.49 7.82
N PRO A 153 -10.45 -0.12 8.35
CA PRO A 153 -10.54 0.66 9.59
C PRO A 153 -10.26 -0.18 10.84
N ASN A 154 -10.34 -1.52 10.72
CA ASN A 154 -10.21 -2.49 11.80
C ASN A 154 -9.27 -3.62 11.41
N ASN A 155 -8.85 -4.42 12.38
CA ASN A 155 -7.97 -5.59 12.21
C ASN A 155 -6.61 -5.24 11.59
N CYS A 156 -6.08 -4.09 11.93
CA CYS A 156 -4.75 -3.64 11.51
C CYS A 156 -3.68 -4.33 12.35
N ASP A 157 -2.63 -4.79 11.69
CA ASP A 157 -1.41 -5.21 12.38
C ASP A 157 -0.76 -4.00 13.06
N GLU A 158 -0.06 -4.27 14.17
CA GLU A 158 0.71 -3.23 14.83
C GLU A 158 1.84 -2.75 13.91
N SER A 159 1.92 -1.42 13.73
CA SER A 159 2.95 -0.83 12.88
C SER A 159 4.34 -1.00 13.51
N PRO A 160 5.32 -1.56 12.81
CA PRO A 160 6.70 -1.65 13.30
C PRO A 160 7.36 -0.29 13.47
N LEU A 161 6.75 0.78 12.93
CA LEU A 161 7.22 2.16 13.08
C LEU A 161 6.78 2.80 14.40
N GLY A 162 6.09 2.04 15.25
CA GLY A 162 5.58 2.51 16.53
C GLY A 162 4.36 3.43 16.40
N PRO A 163 3.93 4.05 17.51
CA PRO A 163 2.77 4.92 17.55
C PRO A 163 2.98 6.19 16.72
N TYR A 164 1.90 6.96 16.51
CA TYR A 164 1.99 8.28 15.89
C TYR A 164 3.04 9.14 16.62
N PRO A 165 4.02 9.73 15.88
CA PRO A 165 5.04 10.54 16.52
C PRO A 165 4.40 11.78 17.14
N ASN A 166 4.52 11.91 18.46
CA ASN A 166 4.11 13.13 19.15
C ASN A 166 4.97 14.28 18.63
N LYS A 167 4.34 15.27 18.02
CA LYS A 167 5.04 16.54 17.72
C LYS A 167 5.51 17.13 19.04
N LYS A 168 6.81 17.26 19.20
CA LYS A 168 7.43 18.01 20.29
C LYS A 168 7.23 19.51 20.07
#